data_f182defa05173549d9a4accd17303455
#
_entry.id   f182defa05173549d9a4accd17303455
#
_cell.length_a   1.000
_cell.length_b   1.000
_cell.length_c   1.000
_cell.angle_alpha   90.00
_cell.angle_beta   90.00
_cell.angle_gamma   90.00
#
_symmetry.space_group_name_H-M   'P 1'
#
loop_
_entity.id
_entity.type
_entity.pdbx_description
1 polymer ?
#
loop_
_entity_poly.entity_id
_entity_poly.type
_entity_poly.pdbx_seq_one_letter_code
_entity_poly.pdbx_strand_id
1 'polypeptide(L)'
;MKSKLKFIIPIVLILLGATYKFVLAKPAAEAKPKVAGEVYVLPKDFLINLTDGKFAKLGVGLVLDPGVTAAPAKGAEATTPPDGYGALPQEAVVRDIITDVVTDQSAAELTSRKGREQIKTEILKRLKTHTDVKVHNVLLTDVAVQ
;
A
#
# COMPACT_ATOMS: atom_id res chain seq x y z
N MET A 1 -12.13 31.59 -60.13
CA MET A 1 -11.71 30.45 -59.27
C MET A 1 -10.67 30.80 -58.19
N LYS A 2 -9.95 31.92 -58.25
CA LYS A 2 -8.89 32.27 -57.28
C LYS A 2 -9.38 32.78 -55.90
N SER A 3 -10.65 33.20 -55.78
CA SER A 3 -11.17 33.80 -54.53
C SER A 3 -11.58 32.74 -53.47
N LYS A 4 -12.06 31.58 -53.89
CA LYS A 4 -12.53 30.50 -52.95
C LYS A 4 -11.35 29.75 -52.26
N LEU A 5 -10.17 29.76 -52.90
CA LEU A 5 -8.98 29.10 -52.39
C LEU A 5 -8.47 29.77 -51.11
N LYS A 6 -8.63 31.11 -50.97
CA LYS A 6 -8.19 31.87 -49.80
C LYS A 6 -8.94 31.53 -48.51
N PHE A 7 -10.18 31.00 -48.62
CA PHE A 7 -10.97 30.58 -47.44
C PHE A 7 -10.84 29.11 -47.13
N ILE A 8 -10.44 28.26 -48.10
CA ILE A 8 -10.28 26.82 -47.92
C ILE A 8 -8.99 26.50 -47.13
N ILE A 9 -7.92 27.24 -47.38
CA ILE A 9 -6.62 26.99 -46.71
C ILE A 9 -6.69 27.14 -45.19
N PRO A 10 -7.29 28.19 -44.58
CA PRO A 10 -7.37 28.29 -43.13
C PRO A 10 -8.30 27.24 -42.52
N ILE A 11 -9.37 26.83 -43.21
CA ILE A 11 -10.27 25.79 -42.74
C ILE A 11 -9.56 24.41 -42.65
N VAL A 12 -8.77 24.10 -43.68
CA VAL A 12 -7.98 22.85 -43.71
C VAL A 12 -6.91 22.85 -42.61
N LEU A 13 -6.26 23.99 -42.35
CA LEU A 13 -5.28 24.11 -41.24
C LEU A 13 -5.92 23.94 -39.86
N ILE A 14 -7.13 24.46 -39.66
CA ILE A 14 -7.86 24.30 -38.38
C ILE A 14 -8.26 22.84 -38.21
N LEU A 15 -8.75 22.18 -39.24
CA LEU A 15 -9.11 20.74 -39.20
C LEU A 15 -7.90 19.84 -38.96
N LEU A 16 -6.75 20.13 -39.60
CA LEU A 16 -5.50 19.42 -39.35
C LEU A 16 -4.98 19.64 -37.92
N GLY A 17 -5.08 20.86 -37.38
CA GLY A 17 -4.71 21.18 -36.01
C GLY A 17 -5.62 20.50 -34.98
N ALA A 18 -6.91 20.40 -35.25
CA ALA A 18 -7.87 19.72 -34.39
C ALA A 18 -7.64 18.21 -34.38
N THR A 19 -7.40 17.61 -35.55
CA THR A 19 -7.08 16.17 -35.64
C THR A 19 -5.73 15.83 -35.00
N TYR A 20 -4.73 16.72 -35.11
CA TYR A 20 -3.45 16.54 -34.44
C TYR A 20 -3.62 16.52 -32.91
N LYS A 21 -4.37 17.46 -32.34
CA LYS A 21 -4.65 17.46 -30.87
C LYS A 21 -5.46 16.26 -30.39
N PHE A 22 -6.41 15.79 -31.19
CA PHE A 22 -7.28 14.68 -30.78
C PHE A 22 -6.67 13.29 -30.98
N VAL A 23 -5.82 13.11 -32.00
CA VAL A 23 -5.29 11.80 -32.37
C VAL A 23 -3.88 11.57 -31.82
N LEU A 24 -3.02 12.61 -31.75
CA LEU A 24 -1.66 12.46 -31.24
C LEU A 24 -1.50 12.81 -29.75
N ALA A 25 -2.37 13.63 -29.18
CA ALA A 25 -2.42 13.82 -27.74
C ALA A 25 -3.19 12.66 -27.09
N LYS A 26 -2.73 11.43 -27.28
CA LYS A 26 -3.13 10.36 -26.33
C LYS A 26 -2.75 10.84 -24.94
N PRO A 27 -3.70 10.90 -23.97
CA PRO A 27 -3.31 11.12 -22.60
C PRO A 27 -2.25 10.08 -22.28
N ALA A 28 -1.11 10.52 -21.73
CA ALA A 28 -0.10 9.61 -21.24
C ALA A 28 -0.83 8.59 -20.36
N ALA A 29 -0.79 7.34 -20.74
CA ALA A 29 -1.41 6.28 -19.95
C ALA A 29 -0.81 6.42 -18.55
N GLU A 30 -1.62 6.81 -17.56
CA GLU A 30 -1.18 6.88 -16.18
C GLU A 30 -0.53 5.55 -15.87
N ALA A 31 0.77 5.59 -15.60
CA ALA A 31 1.51 4.37 -15.29
C ALA A 31 0.82 3.76 -14.07
N LYS A 32 0.22 2.58 -14.24
CA LYS A 32 -0.42 1.87 -13.14
C LYS A 32 0.59 1.78 -12.00
N PRO A 33 0.23 2.17 -10.78
CA PRO A 33 1.14 2.09 -9.65
C PRO A 33 1.66 0.65 -9.53
N LYS A 34 2.96 0.50 -9.32
CA LYS A 34 3.61 -0.82 -9.20
C LYS A 34 3.10 -1.62 -7.99
N VAL A 35 2.56 -0.90 -7.01
CA VAL A 35 1.86 -1.47 -5.84
C VAL A 35 0.42 -1.00 -5.93
N ALA A 36 -0.50 -1.95 -6.06
CA ALA A 36 -1.93 -1.65 -6.07
C ALA A 36 -2.42 -1.51 -4.62
N GLY A 37 -3.01 -0.36 -4.27
CA GLY A 37 -3.53 -0.07 -2.94
C GLY A 37 -2.68 0.92 -2.15
N GLU A 38 -3.22 1.39 -1.03
CA GLU A 38 -2.54 2.28 -0.10
C GLU A 38 -1.56 1.48 0.76
N VAL A 39 -0.38 2.05 1.03
CA VAL A 39 0.58 1.48 1.99
C VAL A 39 0.39 2.19 3.32
N TYR A 40 -0.08 1.45 4.31
CA TYR A 40 -0.21 1.92 5.68
C TYR A 40 0.95 1.39 6.52
N VAL A 41 1.80 2.27 7.03
CA VAL A 41 2.89 1.91 7.95
C VAL A 41 2.39 2.06 9.38
N LEU A 42 2.51 1.01 10.17
CA LEU A 42 2.13 1.02 11.58
C LEU A 42 3.00 2.04 12.33
N PRO A 43 2.41 2.97 13.11
CA PRO A 43 3.13 4.12 13.66
C PRO A 43 4.23 3.77 14.65
N LYS A 44 4.15 2.61 15.28
CA LYS A 44 5.07 2.18 16.33
C LYS A 44 5.73 0.87 15.95
N ASP A 45 7.06 0.82 16.04
CA ASP A 45 7.83 -0.40 15.87
C ASP A 45 7.42 -1.47 16.88
N PHE A 46 7.67 -2.71 16.53
CA PHE A 46 7.52 -3.86 17.42
C PHE A 46 8.88 -4.15 18.06
N LEU A 47 8.87 -4.37 19.36
CA LEU A 47 10.02 -4.90 20.10
C LEU A 47 9.58 -6.21 20.72
N ILE A 48 10.08 -7.32 20.20
CA ILE A 48 9.59 -8.66 20.49
C ILE A 48 10.72 -9.59 20.91
N ASN A 49 10.47 -10.41 21.94
CA ASN A 49 11.34 -11.51 22.31
C ASN A 49 11.14 -12.69 21.36
N LEU A 50 12.23 -13.26 20.89
CA LEU A 50 12.23 -14.42 20.01
C LEU A 50 12.39 -15.72 20.79
N THR A 51 12.10 -16.86 20.15
CA THR A 51 12.19 -18.19 20.76
C THR A 51 13.60 -18.56 21.20
N ASP A 52 14.62 -17.98 20.58
CA ASP A 52 16.04 -18.20 20.89
C ASP A 52 16.63 -17.22 21.93
N GLY A 53 15.75 -16.49 22.63
CA GLY A 53 16.13 -15.54 23.68
C GLY A 53 16.69 -14.22 23.18
N LYS A 54 16.66 -13.95 21.88
CA LYS A 54 17.04 -12.69 21.26
C LYS A 54 15.87 -11.72 21.16
N PHE A 55 16.18 -10.47 20.84
CA PHE A 55 15.17 -9.43 20.61
C PHE A 55 15.15 -9.07 19.13
N ALA A 56 13.93 -8.89 18.61
CA ALA A 56 13.71 -8.31 17.29
C ALA A 56 13.06 -6.94 17.42
N LYS A 57 13.57 -5.96 16.67
CA LYS A 57 12.91 -4.71 16.40
C LYS A 57 12.42 -4.74 14.96
N LEU A 58 11.12 -4.49 14.76
CA LEU A 58 10.46 -4.60 13.46
C LEU A 58 9.62 -3.37 13.17
N GLY A 59 9.81 -2.80 11.97
CA GLY A 59 8.84 -1.92 11.35
C GLY A 59 7.93 -2.74 10.45
N VAL A 60 6.62 -2.50 10.50
CA VAL A 60 5.64 -3.25 9.70
C VAL A 60 4.75 -2.29 8.92
N GLY A 61 4.57 -2.57 7.64
CA GLY A 61 3.62 -1.90 6.76
C GLY A 61 2.60 -2.89 6.19
N LEU A 62 1.41 -2.42 5.94
CA LEU A 62 0.32 -3.15 5.32
C LEU A 62 0.01 -2.54 3.97
N VAL A 63 -0.06 -3.33 2.92
CA VAL A 63 -0.60 -2.92 1.64
C VAL A 63 -2.09 -3.24 1.67
N LEU A 64 -2.93 -2.23 1.69
CA LEU A 64 -4.37 -2.38 1.70
C LEU A 64 -4.89 -2.77 0.31
N ASP A 65 -6.04 -3.40 0.24
CA ASP A 65 -6.69 -3.71 -1.03
C ASP A 65 -7.01 -2.42 -1.82
N PRO A 66 -7.00 -2.46 -3.15
CA PRO A 66 -7.33 -1.30 -3.97
C PRO A 66 -8.68 -0.69 -3.60
N GLY A 67 -8.68 0.63 -3.37
CA GLY A 67 -9.88 1.36 -2.95
C GLY A 67 -10.19 1.34 -1.45
N VAL A 68 -9.36 0.65 -0.66
CA VAL A 68 -9.41 0.68 0.80
C VAL A 68 -8.38 1.68 1.32
N THR A 69 -8.79 2.51 2.30
CA THR A 69 -7.93 3.47 2.99
C THR A 69 -7.86 3.14 4.47
N ALA A 70 -6.75 3.50 5.11
CA ALA A 70 -6.59 3.33 6.56
C ALA A 70 -7.49 4.26 7.38
N ALA A 71 -8.02 5.32 6.76
CA ALA A 71 -8.91 6.27 7.44
C ALA A 71 -10.26 5.62 7.80
N PRO A 72 -10.89 6.01 8.92
CA PRO A 72 -12.23 5.57 9.25
C PRO A 72 -13.20 5.94 8.13
N ALA A 73 -14.18 5.05 7.86
CA ALA A 73 -15.20 5.27 6.85
C ALA A 73 -15.89 6.64 7.07
N LYS A 74 -16.18 7.35 5.97
CA LYS A 74 -16.91 8.63 6.04
C LYS A 74 -18.22 8.43 6.80
N GLY A 75 -18.35 9.10 7.97
CA GLY A 75 -19.54 9.02 8.83
C GLY A 75 -19.31 8.24 10.14
N ALA A 76 -18.22 7.56 10.34
CA ALA A 76 -17.81 7.09 11.65
C ALA A 76 -17.23 8.29 12.44
N GLU A 77 -17.62 8.46 13.71
CA GLU A 77 -16.99 9.46 14.57
C GLU A 77 -15.49 9.17 14.62
N ALA A 78 -14.71 10.15 14.17
CA ALA A 78 -13.25 10.07 14.20
C ALA A 78 -12.81 10.17 15.67
N THR A 79 -12.79 9.04 16.38
CA THR A 79 -12.16 8.96 17.68
C THR A 79 -10.65 9.08 17.48
N THR A 80 -10.02 9.99 18.21
CA THR A 80 -8.56 10.11 18.22
C THR A 80 -7.97 8.75 18.65
N PRO A 81 -7.12 8.13 17.84
CA PRO A 81 -6.50 6.87 18.24
C PRO A 81 -5.69 7.04 19.53
N PRO A 82 -5.59 6.01 20.37
CA PRO A 82 -4.70 6.02 21.53
C PRO A 82 -3.23 6.28 21.12
N ASP A 83 -2.42 6.77 22.05
CA ASP A 83 -0.99 7.01 21.81
C ASP A 83 -0.28 5.76 21.27
N GLY A 84 0.37 5.92 20.12
CA GLY A 84 1.10 4.85 19.45
C GLY A 84 0.26 3.98 18.49
N TYR A 85 -1.01 4.34 18.31
CA TYR A 85 -1.88 3.76 17.29
C TYR A 85 -2.20 4.80 16.21
N GLY A 86 -2.44 4.32 15.00
CA GLY A 86 -2.84 5.16 13.89
C GLY A 86 -4.32 5.03 13.54
N ALA A 87 -4.67 5.46 12.35
CA ALA A 87 -6.06 5.52 11.90
C ALA A 87 -6.62 4.18 11.40
N LEU A 88 -5.82 3.11 11.38
CA LEU A 88 -6.28 1.81 10.86
C LEU A 88 -7.36 1.21 11.77
N PRO A 89 -8.54 0.87 11.25
CA PRO A 89 -9.54 0.12 12.03
C PRO A 89 -8.94 -1.17 12.57
N GLN A 90 -9.29 -1.54 13.80
CA GLN A 90 -8.80 -2.79 14.44
C GLN A 90 -7.26 -2.88 14.56
N GLU A 91 -6.53 -1.77 14.56
CA GLU A 91 -5.07 -1.79 14.61
C GLU A 91 -4.52 -2.57 15.82
N ALA A 92 -5.19 -2.51 16.97
CA ALA A 92 -4.79 -3.28 18.14
C ALA A 92 -4.79 -4.80 17.88
N VAL A 93 -5.82 -5.31 17.18
CA VAL A 93 -5.92 -6.73 16.79
C VAL A 93 -4.85 -7.06 15.76
N VAL A 94 -4.61 -6.16 14.81
CA VAL A 94 -3.53 -6.31 13.81
C VAL A 94 -2.18 -6.43 14.50
N ARG A 95 -1.91 -5.58 15.50
CA ARG A 95 -0.66 -5.59 16.25
C ARG A 95 -0.49 -6.86 17.07
N ASP A 96 -1.55 -7.33 17.69
CA ASP A 96 -1.58 -8.58 18.45
C ASP A 96 -1.20 -9.77 17.57
N ILE A 97 -1.84 -9.92 16.43
CA ILE A 97 -1.54 -10.98 15.45
C ILE A 97 -0.07 -10.94 14.98
N ILE A 98 0.45 -9.75 14.71
CA ILE A 98 1.86 -9.59 14.29
C ILE A 98 2.80 -10.02 15.42
N THR A 99 2.51 -9.59 16.65
CA THR A 99 3.29 -9.95 17.82
C THR A 99 3.34 -11.46 18.03
N ASP A 100 2.19 -12.13 17.98
CA ASP A 100 2.07 -13.57 18.13
C ASP A 100 2.89 -14.33 17.07
N VAL A 101 2.74 -13.96 15.80
CA VAL A 101 3.46 -14.63 14.71
C VAL A 101 4.96 -14.46 14.86
N VAL A 102 5.43 -13.28 15.26
CA VAL A 102 6.86 -12.99 15.36
C VAL A 102 7.48 -13.59 16.63
N THR A 103 6.75 -13.66 17.73
CA THR A 103 7.21 -14.28 18.98
C THR A 103 7.57 -15.76 18.78
N ASP A 104 6.87 -16.45 17.90
CA ASP A 104 7.14 -17.87 17.58
C ASP A 104 8.34 -18.08 16.66
N GLN A 105 9.05 -17.03 16.25
CA GLN A 105 10.16 -17.11 15.32
C GLN A 105 11.52 -17.07 16.02
N SER A 106 12.53 -17.58 15.32
CA SER A 106 13.96 -17.45 15.71
C SER A 106 14.63 -16.27 14.98
N ALA A 107 15.74 -15.82 15.49
CA ALA A 107 16.59 -14.82 14.83
C ALA A 107 17.03 -15.26 13.41
N ALA A 108 17.32 -16.54 13.23
CA ALA A 108 17.71 -17.09 11.93
C ALA A 108 16.59 -16.97 10.89
N GLU A 109 15.34 -17.18 11.27
CA GLU A 109 14.17 -17.02 10.39
C GLU A 109 13.98 -15.55 10.01
N LEU A 110 14.03 -14.63 10.97
CA LEU A 110 13.88 -13.20 10.72
C LEU A 110 15.00 -12.61 9.84
N THR A 111 16.22 -13.09 9.98
CA THR A 111 17.36 -12.60 9.19
C THR A 111 17.43 -13.23 7.80
N SER A 112 16.84 -14.42 7.58
CA SER A 112 16.78 -15.06 6.27
C SER A 112 15.67 -14.49 5.39
N ARG A 113 15.94 -14.37 4.08
CA ARG A 113 14.91 -13.93 3.12
C ARG A 113 13.71 -14.87 3.11
N LYS A 114 13.96 -16.17 3.09
CA LYS A 114 12.91 -17.20 3.07
C LYS A 114 12.03 -17.13 4.32
N GLY A 115 12.63 -16.99 5.48
CA GLY A 115 11.88 -16.88 6.75
C GLY A 115 11.02 -15.62 6.77
N ARG A 116 11.54 -14.47 6.35
CA ARG A 116 10.71 -13.25 6.25
C ARG A 116 9.52 -13.40 5.33
N GLU A 117 9.66 -14.08 4.18
CA GLU A 117 8.51 -14.34 3.30
C GLU A 117 7.47 -15.26 3.95
N GLN A 118 7.90 -16.26 4.70
CA GLN A 118 7.01 -17.14 5.46
C GLN A 118 6.26 -16.37 6.56
N ILE A 119 6.97 -15.54 7.33
CA ILE A 119 6.39 -14.68 8.37
C ILE A 119 5.32 -13.74 7.77
N LYS A 120 5.64 -13.05 6.68
CA LYS A 120 4.67 -12.17 5.99
C LYS A 120 3.44 -12.93 5.52
N THR A 121 3.63 -14.12 4.99
CA THR A 121 2.53 -14.98 4.53
C THR A 121 1.64 -15.41 5.68
N GLU A 122 2.21 -15.81 6.82
CA GLU A 122 1.44 -16.22 7.99
C GLU A 122 0.71 -15.03 8.63
N ILE A 123 1.35 -13.87 8.76
CA ILE A 123 0.68 -12.63 9.20
C ILE A 123 -0.52 -12.33 8.29
N LEU A 124 -0.31 -12.31 6.97
CA LEU A 124 -1.37 -12.01 6.00
C LEU A 124 -2.55 -12.99 6.12
N LYS A 125 -2.27 -14.26 6.28
CA LYS A 125 -3.28 -15.31 6.47
C LYS A 125 -4.09 -15.07 7.74
N ARG A 126 -3.44 -14.82 8.88
CA ARG A 126 -4.11 -14.56 10.15
C ARG A 126 -4.92 -13.27 10.11
N LEU A 127 -4.41 -12.20 9.52
CA LEU A 127 -5.14 -10.95 9.32
C LEU A 127 -6.44 -11.17 8.54
N LYS A 128 -6.41 -11.92 7.45
CA LYS A 128 -7.59 -12.23 6.63
C LYS A 128 -8.63 -13.10 7.36
N THR A 129 -8.19 -13.89 8.33
CA THR A 129 -9.07 -14.81 9.07
C THR A 129 -9.69 -14.15 10.30
N HIS A 130 -8.96 -13.26 10.98
CA HIS A 130 -9.33 -12.76 12.30
C HIS A 130 -9.64 -11.25 12.33
N THR A 131 -9.56 -10.56 11.19
CA THR A 131 -9.90 -9.13 11.11
C THR A 131 -10.75 -8.84 9.89
N ASP A 132 -11.43 -7.68 9.91
CA ASP A 132 -12.14 -7.14 8.75
C ASP A 132 -11.24 -6.26 7.86
N VAL A 133 -9.99 -6.06 8.26
CA VAL A 133 -9.02 -5.22 7.54
C VAL A 133 -8.66 -5.88 6.21
N LYS A 134 -8.93 -5.19 5.12
CA LYS A 134 -8.67 -5.69 3.76
C LYS A 134 -7.21 -5.46 3.38
N VAL A 135 -6.36 -6.45 3.62
CA VAL A 135 -4.92 -6.41 3.39
C VAL A 135 -4.54 -7.29 2.20
N HIS A 136 -3.83 -6.70 1.26
CA HIS A 136 -3.29 -7.39 0.08
C HIS A 136 -1.91 -7.99 0.33
N ASN A 137 -1.05 -7.27 1.07
CA ASN A 137 0.31 -7.72 1.36
C ASN A 137 0.83 -7.14 2.67
N VAL A 138 1.84 -7.78 3.25
CA VAL A 138 2.55 -7.35 4.47
C VAL A 138 3.99 -7.02 4.10
N LEU A 139 4.48 -5.90 4.61
CA LEU A 139 5.84 -5.42 4.43
C LEU A 139 6.56 -5.41 5.78
N LEU A 140 7.79 -5.88 5.82
CA LEU A 140 8.71 -5.66 6.93
C LEU A 140 9.66 -4.55 6.48
N THR A 141 9.48 -3.33 7.02
CA THR A 141 10.22 -2.14 6.60
C THR A 141 11.59 -2.08 7.24
N ASP A 142 11.67 -2.49 8.51
CA ASP A 142 12.90 -2.59 9.27
C ASP A 142 12.93 -3.93 10.00
N VAL A 143 14.10 -4.56 10.03
CA VAL A 143 14.34 -5.79 10.77
C VAL A 143 15.72 -5.70 11.40
N ALA A 144 15.78 -5.55 12.71
CA ALA A 144 17.01 -5.63 13.50
C ALA A 144 16.86 -6.72 14.57
N VAL A 145 17.89 -7.54 14.73
CA VAL A 145 17.93 -8.64 15.71
C VAL A 145 19.18 -8.47 16.58
N GLN A 146 19.03 -8.57 17.87
CA GLN A 146 20.09 -8.44 18.87
C GLN A 146 20.07 -9.61 19.85
#